data_d2242a14cf26495678de0bf6a719c041
#
_entry.id   d2242a14cf26495678de0bf6a719c041
#
_cell.length_a   1.000
_cell.length_b   1.000
_cell.length_c   1.000
_cell.angle_alpha   90.00
_cell.angle_beta   90.00
_cell.angle_gamma   90.00
#
_symmetry.space_group_name_H-M   'P 1'
#
loop_
_entity.id
_entity.type
_entity.pdbx_description
1 polymer ?
#
loop_
_entity_poly.entity_id
_entity_poly.type
_entity_poly.pdbx_seq_one_letter_code
_entity_poly.pdbx_strand_id
1 'polypeptide(L)'
;MSTMLGQCLRQFGQKLVRRKPQFREEPESPETPPLNTLDLVVIGLDNMLGAGIYILIGGVAKYVAGPAIILFLLVAGLTTLLSGLCYVELATGVKVPVSGYYVSYVTMGQLYAFITGWNLLLYLIIATACIARAWSSTFDSLIGNHISEALGGTFSLQMPYFLASFPDFLALGLVLLLTGLLALRVYESTVINKVFTGLNILVLSFIILSGFIKGDLHNWKLMEQDYTLAAAGSGDADSLGLLGSGGFVPFGFDGILQGAATCFYAFVGFAHIVNAGRKARNPQWSIPLAVMISFFICFLVCFGVSAALTLMVPYYLIQLESPLPQAFVYVGWESAKYVVAVGTLCILLYSLLSIMFIMAQLTYAMAKDGLLFRGLAWIPAPTNARTDAPTDARIIVRTIALTGNPIMAVFVPGTLAAVMALLFDFTDLVDLMSLRSLLAYSLVTFSVLVLRYQPAQNGSKKEKTEEETKVEPEVEGGPLESEPEAGTSNILKSLWFPPSTNPTRKSGQIVYGCASLVVLLLIILSLILYQ
;
A
#
# COMPACT_ATOMS: atom_id res chain seq x y z
N MET A 1 -3.21 -29.39 -37.39
CA MET A 1 -3.89 -28.59 -36.37
C MET A 1 -3.18 -28.71 -34.99
N SER A 2 -2.78 -29.88 -34.53
CA SER A 2 -2.08 -30.10 -33.25
C SER A 2 -0.69 -29.44 -33.17
N THR A 3 0.08 -29.39 -34.23
CA THR A 3 1.41 -28.77 -34.29
C THR A 3 1.36 -27.24 -34.24
N MET A 4 0.37 -26.61 -34.86
CA MET A 4 0.14 -25.15 -34.75
C MET A 4 -0.27 -24.73 -33.33
N LEU A 5 -1.16 -25.50 -32.70
CA LEU A 5 -1.58 -25.23 -31.31
C LEU A 5 -0.39 -25.38 -30.35
N GLY A 6 0.45 -26.40 -30.53
CA GLY A 6 1.67 -26.59 -29.72
C GLY A 6 2.69 -25.46 -29.90
N GLN A 7 2.85 -24.93 -31.13
CA GLN A 7 3.72 -23.77 -31.39
C GLN A 7 3.16 -22.49 -30.76
N CYS A 8 1.85 -22.25 -30.88
CA CYS A 8 1.18 -21.11 -30.24
C CYS A 8 1.30 -21.16 -28.69
N LEU A 9 1.09 -22.33 -28.09
CA LEU A 9 1.24 -22.52 -26.63
C LEU A 9 2.69 -22.31 -26.19
N ARG A 10 3.66 -22.80 -26.97
CA ARG A 10 5.08 -22.59 -26.65
C ARG A 10 5.49 -21.12 -26.78
N GLN A 11 5.05 -20.43 -27.83
CA GLN A 11 5.29 -18.99 -27.99
C GLN A 11 4.60 -18.16 -26.91
N PHE A 12 3.39 -18.54 -26.50
CA PHE A 12 2.68 -17.92 -25.40
C PHE A 12 3.42 -18.12 -24.08
N GLY A 13 3.87 -19.35 -23.77
CA GLY A 13 4.68 -19.64 -22.58
C GLY A 13 5.98 -18.85 -22.55
N GLN A 14 6.67 -18.72 -23.69
CA GLN A 14 7.89 -17.91 -23.81
C GLN A 14 7.62 -16.41 -23.56
N LYS A 15 6.48 -15.89 -24.01
CA LYS A 15 6.08 -14.50 -23.73
C LYS A 15 5.77 -14.29 -22.25
N LEU A 16 5.11 -15.23 -21.57
CA LEU A 16 4.77 -15.13 -20.15
C LEU A 16 6.00 -15.02 -19.24
N VAL A 17 7.10 -15.70 -19.63
CA VAL A 17 8.37 -15.70 -18.86
C VAL A 17 9.33 -14.60 -19.34
N ARG A 18 8.96 -13.82 -20.36
CA ARG A 18 9.80 -12.75 -20.89
C ARG A 18 10.10 -11.71 -19.81
N ARG A 19 11.41 -11.52 -19.53
CA ARG A 19 11.89 -10.50 -18.60
C ARG A 19 12.14 -9.18 -19.33
N LYS A 20 11.90 -8.07 -18.65
CA LYS A 20 12.26 -6.75 -19.17
C LYS A 20 13.78 -6.58 -19.03
N PRO A 21 14.51 -6.17 -20.09
CA PRO A 21 15.93 -5.86 -19.96
C PRO A 21 16.10 -4.71 -18.94
N GLN A 22 17.17 -4.77 -18.17
CA GLN A 22 17.54 -3.68 -17.27
C GLN A 22 17.95 -2.47 -18.13
N PHE A 23 17.01 -1.57 -18.41
CA PHE A 23 17.36 -0.31 -19.04
C PHE A 23 18.07 0.56 -17.99
N ARG A 24 19.29 0.96 -18.30
CA ARG A 24 19.91 2.11 -17.67
C ARG A 24 19.10 3.31 -18.17
N GLU A 25 18.23 3.87 -17.33
CA GLU A 25 17.62 5.15 -17.64
C GLU A 25 18.77 6.15 -17.87
N GLU A 26 18.73 6.83 -18.98
CA GLU A 26 19.55 8.03 -19.18
C GLU A 26 19.31 8.99 -18.01
N PRO A 27 20.34 9.65 -17.49
CA PRO A 27 20.16 10.60 -16.41
C PRO A 27 19.11 11.61 -16.86
N GLU A 28 17.96 11.63 -16.16
CA GLU A 28 16.95 12.68 -16.33
C GLU A 28 17.68 14.04 -16.27
N SER A 29 17.32 14.94 -17.18
CA SER A 29 17.88 16.29 -17.26
C SER A 29 17.99 16.94 -15.86
N PRO A 30 19.05 17.68 -15.56
CA PRO A 30 19.37 18.20 -14.22
C PRO A 30 18.46 19.34 -13.74
N GLU A 31 17.20 19.38 -14.16
CA GLU A 31 16.27 20.48 -13.85
C GLU A 31 15.64 20.42 -12.45
N THR A 32 15.69 19.29 -11.75
CA THR A 32 15.15 19.21 -10.39
C THR A 32 16.26 19.12 -9.36
N PRO A 33 16.24 19.97 -8.30
CA PRO A 33 17.24 19.91 -7.24
C PRO A 33 17.19 18.53 -6.54
N PRO A 34 18.36 17.96 -6.17
CA PRO A 34 18.42 16.67 -5.52
C PRO A 34 17.71 16.71 -4.16
N LEU A 35 16.92 15.67 -3.86
CA LEU A 35 16.20 15.55 -2.60
C LEU A 35 17.16 15.32 -1.43
N ASN A 36 16.87 15.95 -0.31
CA ASN A 36 17.56 15.73 0.95
C ASN A 36 16.88 14.56 1.73
N THR A 37 17.58 13.99 2.71
CA THR A 37 17.02 12.95 3.58
C THR A 37 15.73 13.42 4.29
N LEU A 38 15.65 14.68 4.72
CA LEU A 38 14.44 15.23 5.33
C LEU A 38 13.26 15.28 4.36
N ASP A 39 13.48 15.57 3.09
CA ASP A 39 12.42 15.55 2.07
C ASP A 39 11.86 14.13 1.89
N LEU A 40 12.73 13.11 1.93
CA LEU A 40 12.33 11.71 1.88
C LEU A 40 11.54 11.28 3.13
N VAL A 41 11.94 11.75 4.32
CA VAL A 41 11.19 11.50 5.57
C VAL A 41 9.80 12.11 5.48
N VAL A 42 9.67 13.36 4.99
CA VAL A 42 8.37 14.01 4.80
C VAL A 42 7.49 13.24 3.83
N ILE A 43 8.02 12.80 2.69
CA ILE A 43 7.30 11.95 1.72
C ILE A 43 6.85 10.63 2.37
N GLY A 44 7.70 10.03 3.18
CA GLY A 44 7.37 8.81 3.92
C GLY A 44 6.26 9.00 4.93
N LEU A 45 6.36 10.04 5.75
CA LEU A 45 5.36 10.36 6.76
C LEU A 45 4.01 10.72 6.13
N ASP A 46 4.00 11.46 5.04
CA ASP A 46 2.78 11.80 4.32
C ASP A 46 2.01 10.55 3.86
N ASN A 47 2.72 9.59 3.30
CA ASN A 47 2.10 8.36 2.80
C ASN A 47 1.77 7.34 3.91
N MET A 48 2.51 7.33 5.04
CA MET A 48 2.25 6.42 6.17
C MET A 48 1.21 6.97 7.14
N LEU A 49 1.30 8.27 7.51
CA LEU A 49 0.38 8.92 8.44
C LEU A 49 -0.89 9.46 7.77
N GLY A 50 -1.09 9.21 6.49
CA GLY A 50 -2.26 9.66 5.74
C GLY A 50 -3.54 8.93 6.14
N ALA A 51 -4.28 8.45 5.18
CA ALA A 51 -5.58 7.83 5.38
C ALA A 51 -5.59 6.63 6.36
N GLY A 52 -4.49 5.88 6.47
CA GLY A 52 -4.43 4.66 7.29
C GLY A 52 -4.85 4.85 8.73
N ILE A 53 -4.35 5.89 9.41
CA ILE A 53 -4.69 6.17 10.81
C ILE A 53 -6.18 6.53 10.96
N TYR A 54 -6.70 7.39 10.07
CA TYR A 54 -8.06 7.89 10.16
C TYR A 54 -9.12 6.83 9.84
N ILE A 55 -8.78 5.85 9.01
CA ILE A 55 -9.70 4.82 8.50
C ILE A 55 -9.67 3.56 9.36
N LEU A 56 -8.47 3.04 9.68
CA LEU A 56 -8.35 1.69 10.25
C LEU A 56 -8.57 1.63 11.76
N ILE A 57 -8.12 2.66 12.49
CA ILE A 57 -8.06 2.59 13.96
C ILE A 57 -9.44 2.33 14.56
N GLY A 58 -10.50 2.97 14.04
CA GLY A 58 -11.86 2.81 14.54
C GLY A 58 -12.39 1.39 14.40
N GLY A 59 -12.32 0.83 13.20
CA GLY A 59 -12.82 -0.52 12.90
C GLY A 59 -12.04 -1.61 13.63
N VAL A 60 -10.71 -1.53 13.60
CA VAL A 60 -9.85 -2.50 14.28
C VAL A 60 -10.05 -2.44 15.80
N ALA A 61 -10.16 -1.25 16.39
CA ALA A 61 -10.41 -1.12 17.83
C ALA A 61 -11.76 -1.69 18.23
N LYS A 62 -12.81 -1.51 17.43
CA LYS A 62 -14.17 -1.94 17.78
C LYS A 62 -14.37 -3.45 17.67
N TYR A 63 -13.97 -4.06 16.55
CA TYR A 63 -14.37 -5.44 16.21
C TYR A 63 -13.28 -6.49 16.33
N VAL A 64 -12.01 -6.08 16.43
CA VAL A 64 -10.89 -7.02 16.30
C VAL A 64 -9.93 -6.94 17.47
N ALA A 65 -9.65 -5.72 17.97
CA ALA A 65 -8.53 -5.51 18.87
C ALA A 65 -8.94 -5.06 20.28
N GLY A 66 -9.99 -4.25 20.38
CA GLY A 66 -10.26 -3.52 21.61
C GLY A 66 -9.10 -2.62 22.02
N PRO A 67 -8.84 -2.45 23.32
CA PRO A 67 -7.68 -1.71 23.81
C PRO A 67 -6.32 -2.29 23.37
N ALA A 68 -6.27 -3.59 23.04
CA ALA A 68 -5.04 -4.28 22.60
C ALA A 68 -4.57 -3.88 21.19
N ILE A 69 -5.25 -2.96 20.49
CA ILE A 69 -4.84 -2.43 19.18
C ILE A 69 -3.36 -2.00 19.16
N ILE A 70 -2.83 -1.58 20.29
CA ILE A 70 -1.43 -1.21 20.49
C ILE A 70 -0.49 -2.38 20.16
N LEU A 71 -0.84 -3.61 20.62
CA LEU A 71 -0.05 -4.82 20.34
C LEU A 71 -0.13 -5.20 18.86
N PHE A 72 -1.28 -5.01 18.24
CA PHE A 72 -1.50 -5.30 16.81
C PHE A 72 -0.66 -4.38 15.93
N LEU A 73 -0.61 -3.10 16.27
CA LEU A 73 0.26 -2.14 15.61
C LEU A 73 1.74 -2.49 15.74
N LEU A 74 2.16 -3.07 16.86
CA LEU A 74 3.53 -3.54 17.04
C LEU A 74 3.85 -4.70 16.08
N VAL A 75 2.98 -5.71 16.01
CA VAL A 75 3.17 -6.85 15.11
C VAL A 75 3.10 -6.41 13.65
N ALA A 76 2.11 -5.61 13.28
CA ALA A 76 1.97 -5.04 11.94
C ALA A 76 3.19 -4.19 11.56
N GLY A 77 3.65 -3.38 12.50
CA GLY A 77 4.82 -2.54 12.34
C GLY A 77 6.10 -3.35 12.08
N LEU A 78 6.37 -4.37 12.87
CA LEU A 78 7.54 -5.23 12.67
C LEU A 78 7.50 -5.94 11.30
N THR A 79 6.36 -6.50 10.91
CA THR A 79 6.22 -7.18 9.61
C THR A 79 6.38 -6.21 8.43
N THR A 80 5.85 -4.99 8.55
CA THR A 80 6.01 -3.95 7.53
C THR A 80 7.45 -3.44 7.46
N LEU A 81 8.12 -3.28 8.60
CA LEU A 81 9.53 -2.90 8.64
C LEU A 81 10.41 -3.92 7.91
N LEU A 82 10.20 -5.22 8.14
CA LEU A 82 10.92 -6.28 7.43
C LEU A 82 10.69 -6.20 5.92
N SER A 83 9.45 -5.99 5.50
CA SER A 83 9.10 -5.76 4.09
C SER A 83 9.79 -4.51 3.53
N GLY A 84 9.80 -3.41 4.29
CA GLY A 84 10.48 -2.16 3.94
C GLY A 84 11.98 -2.32 3.75
N LEU A 85 12.65 -3.09 4.60
CA LEU A 85 14.08 -3.41 4.46
C LEU A 85 14.38 -4.19 3.17
N CYS A 86 13.49 -5.08 2.74
CA CYS A 86 13.60 -5.74 1.44
C CYS A 86 13.56 -4.72 0.28
N TYR A 87 12.67 -3.73 0.36
CA TYR A 87 12.60 -2.66 -0.65
C TYR A 87 13.84 -1.76 -0.64
N VAL A 88 14.41 -1.48 0.54
CA VAL A 88 15.66 -0.73 0.68
C VAL A 88 16.82 -1.47 0.02
N GLU A 89 16.92 -2.79 0.22
CA GLU A 89 17.93 -3.63 -0.45
C GLU A 89 17.83 -3.54 -1.98
N LEU A 90 16.61 -3.57 -2.51
CA LEU A 90 16.37 -3.38 -3.95
C LEU A 90 16.84 -2.01 -4.43
N ALA A 91 16.51 -0.96 -3.69
CA ALA A 91 16.84 0.42 -4.08
C ALA A 91 18.33 0.68 -4.11
N THR A 92 19.07 0.09 -3.17
CA THR A 92 20.52 0.28 -3.04
C THR A 92 21.32 -0.67 -3.92
N GLY A 93 20.80 -1.88 -4.18
CA GLY A 93 21.49 -2.93 -4.94
C GLY A 93 21.26 -2.89 -6.44
N VAL A 94 20.13 -2.40 -6.90
CA VAL A 94 19.75 -2.42 -8.33
C VAL A 94 19.49 -1.01 -8.81
N LYS A 95 20.25 -0.56 -9.82
CA LYS A 95 20.07 0.77 -10.45
C LYS A 95 18.85 0.81 -11.39
N VAL A 96 17.68 0.42 -10.89
CA VAL A 96 16.44 0.29 -11.67
C VAL A 96 15.29 0.94 -10.91
N PRO A 97 14.22 1.44 -11.58
CA PRO A 97 13.04 1.94 -10.88
C PRO A 97 12.51 0.90 -9.89
N VAL A 98 12.45 1.24 -8.60
CA VAL A 98 12.04 0.31 -7.53
C VAL A 98 10.51 0.41 -7.32
N SER A 99 9.75 0.44 -8.41
CA SER A 99 8.33 0.15 -8.35
C SER A 99 8.15 -1.36 -8.16
N GLY A 100 7.32 -1.79 -7.22
CA GLY A 100 7.07 -3.22 -6.97
C GLY A 100 6.69 -3.99 -8.25
N TYR A 101 5.93 -3.35 -9.13
CA TYR A 101 5.60 -3.85 -10.46
C TYR A 101 6.85 -4.05 -11.35
N TYR A 102 7.72 -3.04 -11.44
CA TYR A 102 8.89 -3.09 -12.31
C TYR A 102 9.91 -4.12 -11.85
N VAL A 103 10.15 -4.22 -10.54
CA VAL A 103 11.02 -5.23 -9.94
C VAL A 103 10.52 -6.62 -10.29
N SER A 104 9.24 -6.88 -10.14
CA SER A 104 8.61 -8.15 -10.50
C SER A 104 8.80 -8.49 -11.98
N TYR A 105 8.78 -7.47 -12.87
CA TYR A 105 8.98 -7.67 -14.31
C TYR A 105 10.42 -8.06 -14.67
N VAL A 106 11.38 -7.41 -14.03
CA VAL A 106 12.81 -7.71 -14.29
C VAL A 106 13.21 -9.06 -13.70
N THR A 107 12.69 -9.43 -12.54
CA THR A 107 13.09 -10.64 -11.81
C THR A 107 12.39 -11.90 -12.28
N MET A 108 11.06 -11.87 -12.33
CA MET A 108 10.23 -13.06 -12.54
C MET A 108 9.63 -13.15 -13.95
N GLY A 109 9.46 -12.02 -14.63
CA GLY A 109 8.91 -11.95 -15.98
C GLY A 109 7.51 -11.38 -16.08
N GLN A 110 6.98 -11.40 -17.31
CA GLN A 110 5.78 -10.65 -17.68
C GLN A 110 4.51 -11.06 -16.93
N LEU A 111 4.27 -12.36 -16.75
CA LEU A 111 3.08 -12.86 -16.06
C LEU A 111 3.07 -12.42 -14.58
N TYR A 112 4.19 -12.61 -13.91
CA TYR A 112 4.30 -12.26 -12.50
C TYR A 112 4.19 -10.75 -12.29
N ALA A 113 4.80 -9.96 -13.17
CA ALA A 113 4.66 -8.51 -13.19
C ALA A 113 3.20 -8.07 -13.37
N PHE A 114 2.45 -8.75 -14.26
CA PHE A 114 1.03 -8.47 -14.43
C PHE A 114 0.24 -8.75 -13.16
N ILE A 115 0.45 -9.92 -12.52
CA ILE A 115 -0.24 -10.28 -11.28
C ILE A 115 0.08 -9.27 -10.17
N THR A 116 1.35 -8.93 -9.98
CA THR A 116 1.78 -7.95 -8.97
C THR A 116 1.23 -6.57 -9.26
N GLY A 117 1.37 -6.09 -10.50
CA GLY A 117 0.87 -4.78 -10.92
C GLY A 117 -0.65 -4.67 -10.84
N TRP A 118 -1.39 -5.72 -11.22
CA TRP A 118 -2.83 -5.77 -11.11
C TRP A 118 -3.32 -5.71 -9.65
N ASN A 119 -2.67 -6.46 -8.74
CA ASN A 119 -2.99 -6.39 -7.32
C ASN A 119 -2.68 -5.03 -6.71
N LEU A 120 -1.55 -4.41 -7.10
CA LEU A 120 -1.24 -3.03 -6.69
C LEU A 120 -2.27 -2.03 -7.22
N LEU A 121 -2.70 -2.17 -8.47
CA LEU A 121 -3.70 -1.29 -9.06
C LEU A 121 -5.05 -1.44 -8.37
N LEU A 122 -5.52 -2.67 -8.15
CA LEU A 122 -6.76 -2.92 -7.41
C LEU A 122 -6.69 -2.36 -5.99
N TYR A 123 -5.58 -2.56 -5.29
CA TYR A 123 -5.34 -1.98 -3.98
C TYR A 123 -5.50 -0.44 -4.00
N LEU A 124 -4.90 0.25 -4.97
CA LEU A 124 -4.99 1.72 -5.09
C LEU A 124 -6.42 2.18 -5.42
N ILE A 125 -7.15 1.45 -6.27
CA ILE A 125 -8.54 1.74 -6.60
C ILE A 125 -9.44 1.61 -5.36
N ILE A 126 -9.32 0.50 -4.63
CA ILE A 126 -10.11 0.23 -3.42
C ILE A 126 -9.77 1.26 -2.34
N ALA A 127 -8.49 1.56 -2.12
CA ALA A 127 -8.05 2.56 -1.16
C ALA A 127 -8.58 3.96 -1.50
N THR A 128 -8.62 4.33 -2.79
CA THR A 128 -9.25 5.57 -3.25
C THR A 128 -10.74 5.62 -2.86
N ALA A 129 -11.49 4.54 -3.09
CA ALA A 129 -12.90 4.44 -2.72
C ALA A 129 -13.10 4.53 -1.20
N CYS A 130 -12.27 3.83 -0.42
CA CYS A 130 -12.32 3.83 1.03
C CYS A 130 -12.05 5.22 1.64
N ILE A 131 -11.01 5.92 1.15
CA ILE A 131 -10.69 7.28 1.60
C ILE A 131 -11.83 8.26 1.26
N ALA A 132 -12.43 8.13 0.07
CA ALA A 132 -13.53 8.98 -0.35
C ALA A 132 -14.77 8.79 0.54
N ARG A 133 -15.10 7.56 0.92
CA ARG A 133 -16.20 7.27 1.87
C ARG A 133 -15.90 7.80 3.26
N ALA A 134 -14.68 7.61 3.76
CA ALA A 134 -14.25 8.17 5.05
C ALA A 134 -14.35 9.70 5.06
N TRP A 135 -14.00 10.35 3.95
CA TRP A 135 -14.14 11.80 3.79
C TRP A 135 -15.62 12.21 3.79
N SER A 136 -16.45 11.54 3.01
CA SER A 136 -17.90 11.78 2.92
C SER A 136 -18.57 11.65 4.29
N SER A 137 -18.31 10.58 5.01
CA SER A 137 -18.85 10.33 6.34
C SER A 137 -18.36 11.34 7.38
N THR A 138 -17.07 11.71 7.36
CA THR A 138 -16.54 12.75 8.24
C THR A 138 -17.22 14.09 7.97
N PHE A 139 -17.47 14.43 6.71
CA PHE A 139 -18.17 15.65 6.31
C PHE A 139 -19.63 15.62 6.77
N ASP A 140 -20.33 14.51 6.57
CA ASP A 140 -21.71 14.33 7.00
C ASP A 140 -21.84 14.43 8.54
N SER A 141 -20.93 13.80 9.27
CA SER A 141 -20.83 13.94 10.74
C SER A 141 -20.61 15.38 11.20
N LEU A 142 -19.91 16.21 10.42
CA LEU A 142 -19.68 17.63 10.72
C LEU A 142 -20.95 18.45 10.61
N ILE A 143 -21.80 18.16 9.63
CA ILE A 143 -23.07 18.87 9.38
C ILE A 143 -24.26 18.28 10.15
N GLY A 144 -24.05 17.21 10.96
CA GLY A 144 -25.09 16.61 11.81
C GLY A 144 -25.80 15.41 11.22
N ASN A 145 -25.16 14.65 10.31
CA ASN A 145 -25.66 13.42 9.66
C ASN A 145 -26.91 13.60 8.78
N HIS A 146 -27.14 14.82 8.29
CA HIS A 146 -28.32 15.12 7.48
C HIS A 146 -28.32 14.42 6.12
N ILE A 147 -27.15 14.14 5.52
CA ILE A 147 -27.05 13.49 4.21
C ILE A 147 -27.40 12.01 4.33
N SER A 148 -26.82 11.31 5.31
CA SER A 148 -27.09 9.90 5.56
C SER A 148 -28.54 9.64 5.96
N GLU A 149 -29.14 10.49 6.79
CA GLU A 149 -30.56 10.41 7.15
C GLU A 149 -31.47 10.62 5.93
N ALA A 150 -31.21 11.63 5.10
CA ALA A 150 -31.99 11.92 3.90
C ALA A 150 -31.88 10.78 2.86
N LEU A 151 -30.68 10.23 2.64
CA LEU A 151 -30.45 9.16 1.70
C LEU A 151 -31.01 7.83 2.20
N GLY A 152 -30.82 7.49 3.47
CA GLY A 152 -31.37 6.30 4.11
C GLY A 152 -32.89 6.25 4.07
N GLY A 153 -33.56 7.41 4.26
CA GLY A 153 -35.01 7.52 4.14
C GLY A 153 -35.56 7.39 2.71
N THR A 154 -34.76 7.75 1.70
CA THR A 154 -35.20 7.78 0.29
C THR A 154 -34.83 6.48 -0.46
N PHE A 155 -33.68 5.89 -0.15
CA PHE A 155 -33.10 4.74 -0.86
C PHE A 155 -32.96 3.50 0.04
N SER A 156 -33.90 3.24 0.95
CA SER A 156 -33.94 1.99 1.74
C SER A 156 -34.27 0.78 0.82
N LEU A 157 -33.41 0.55 -0.16
CA LEU A 157 -33.45 -0.64 -1.00
C LEU A 157 -32.91 -1.82 -0.16
N GLN A 158 -33.63 -2.94 -0.17
CA GLN A 158 -33.11 -4.21 0.32
C GLN A 158 -31.96 -4.67 -0.58
N MET A 159 -30.79 -4.04 -0.42
CA MET A 159 -29.61 -4.41 -1.18
C MET A 159 -29.03 -5.72 -0.63
N PRO A 160 -28.38 -6.55 -1.47
CA PRO A 160 -27.59 -7.68 -0.98
C PRO A 160 -26.58 -7.21 0.08
N TYR A 161 -26.29 -8.04 1.06
CA TYR A 161 -25.46 -7.69 2.22
C TYR A 161 -24.05 -7.16 1.90
N PHE A 162 -23.55 -7.36 0.69
CA PHE A 162 -22.24 -6.86 0.21
C PHE A 162 -22.30 -5.46 -0.42
N LEU A 163 -23.51 -4.88 -0.58
CA LEU A 163 -23.65 -3.51 -1.04
C LEU A 163 -24.02 -2.61 0.15
N ALA A 164 -23.55 -1.36 0.10
CA ALA A 164 -23.88 -0.35 1.09
C ALA A 164 -25.40 -0.20 1.22
N SER A 165 -25.88 0.05 2.44
CA SER A 165 -27.30 0.28 2.73
C SER A 165 -27.89 1.45 1.97
N PHE A 166 -27.06 2.42 1.58
CA PHE A 166 -27.42 3.56 0.72
C PHE A 166 -26.22 3.98 -0.16
N PRO A 167 -26.47 4.47 -1.38
CA PRO A 167 -25.42 4.92 -2.28
C PRO A 167 -24.81 6.25 -1.82
N ASP A 168 -23.47 6.32 -1.74
CA ASP A 168 -22.75 7.54 -1.33
C ASP A 168 -22.44 8.42 -2.55
N PHE A 169 -23.40 9.31 -2.91
CA PHE A 169 -23.23 10.24 -4.01
C PHE A 169 -22.18 11.32 -3.74
N LEU A 170 -21.92 11.65 -2.48
CA LEU A 170 -20.91 12.64 -2.11
C LEU A 170 -19.50 12.10 -2.38
N ALA A 171 -19.23 10.85 -1.98
CA ALA A 171 -17.96 10.18 -2.29
C ALA A 171 -17.77 10.01 -3.80
N LEU A 172 -18.81 9.60 -4.54
CA LEU A 172 -18.78 9.54 -6.01
C LEU A 172 -18.38 10.89 -6.60
N GLY A 173 -19.09 11.97 -6.24
CA GLY A 173 -18.84 13.32 -6.74
C GLY A 173 -17.44 13.82 -6.43
N LEU A 174 -16.95 13.55 -5.23
CA LEU A 174 -15.59 13.90 -4.81
C LEU A 174 -14.53 13.22 -5.69
N VAL A 175 -14.61 11.89 -5.88
CA VAL A 175 -13.63 11.15 -6.70
C VAL A 175 -13.67 11.62 -8.14
N LEU A 176 -14.86 11.86 -8.72
CA LEU A 176 -14.97 12.35 -10.10
C LEU A 176 -14.41 13.76 -10.25
N LEU A 177 -14.67 14.65 -9.29
CA LEU A 177 -14.11 16.00 -9.27
C LEU A 177 -12.59 15.97 -9.21
N LEU A 178 -12.01 15.16 -8.32
CA LEU A 178 -10.56 15.03 -8.18
C LEU A 178 -9.93 14.35 -9.40
N THR A 179 -10.62 13.38 -10.02
CA THR A 179 -10.20 12.77 -11.29
C THR A 179 -10.08 13.84 -12.38
N GLY A 180 -11.04 14.75 -12.47
CA GLY A 180 -11.01 15.89 -13.39
C GLY A 180 -9.87 16.85 -13.10
N LEU A 181 -9.67 17.23 -11.84
CA LEU A 181 -8.57 18.10 -11.41
C LEU A 181 -7.20 17.48 -11.70
N LEU A 182 -7.03 16.19 -11.43
CA LEU A 182 -5.79 15.46 -11.70
C LEU A 182 -5.48 15.38 -13.20
N ALA A 183 -6.51 15.22 -14.04
CA ALA A 183 -6.36 15.26 -15.49
C ALA A 183 -5.89 16.64 -15.99
N LEU A 184 -6.29 17.73 -15.32
CA LEU A 184 -5.87 19.10 -15.59
C LEU A 184 -4.49 19.46 -15.01
N ARG A 185 -3.80 18.50 -14.37
CA ARG A 185 -2.47 18.65 -13.77
C ARG A 185 -2.37 19.72 -12.67
N VAL A 186 -3.05 19.49 -11.57
CA VAL A 186 -2.71 20.19 -10.32
C VAL A 186 -1.37 19.62 -9.83
N TYR A 187 -0.35 20.45 -9.86
CA TYR A 187 1.05 20.07 -9.62
C TYR A 187 1.27 19.71 -8.14
N GLU A 188 1.85 18.53 -7.87
CA GLU A 188 2.39 18.22 -6.53
C GLU A 188 3.66 19.06 -6.28
N SER A 189 3.50 20.12 -5.53
CA SER A 189 4.63 20.90 -5.05
C SER A 189 5.19 20.29 -3.76
N THR A 190 6.51 20.13 -3.67
CA THR A 190 7.20 19.68 -2.44
C THR A 190 6.85 20.55 -1.22
N VAL A 191 6.54 21.83 -1.46
CA VAL A 191 6.10 22.75 -0.40
C VAL A 191 4.72 22.40 0.12
N ILE A 192 3.78 22.04 -0.76
CA ILE A 192 2.43 21.61 -0.40
C ILE A 192 2.51 20.34 0.45
N ASN A 193 3.31 19.35 0.06
CA ASN A 193 3.54 18.14 0.86
C ASN A 193 4.02 18.47 2.27
N LYS A 194 5.00 19.34 2.41
CA LYS A 194 5.53 19.74 3.73
C LYS A 194 4.47 20.41 4.61
N VAL A 195 3.62 21.24 4.02
CA VAL A 195 2.54 21.95 4.74
C VAL A 195 1.49 20.94 5.21
N PHE A 196 1.01 20.05 4.34
CA PHE A 196 0.00 19.06 4.73
C PHE A 196 0.53 18.02 5.71
N THR A 197 1.78 17.55 5.56
CA THR A 197 2.42 16.65 6.53
C THR A 197 2.58 17.35 7.89
N GLY A 198 2.98 18.62 7.91
CA GLY A 198 3.06 19.41 9.14
C GLY A 198 1.69 19.59 9.82
N LEU A 199 0.66 19.90 9.04
CA LEU A 199 -0.72 19.99 9.53
C LEU A 199 -1.19 18.65 10.11
N ASN A 200 -0.90 17.55 9.42
CA ASN A 200 -1.25 16.20 9.88
C ASN A 200 -0.61 15.88 11.24
N ILE A 201 0.71 16.08 11.37
CA ILE A 201 1.41 15.85 12.63
C ILE A 201 0.83 16.72 13.76
N LEU A 202 0.47 17.97 13.46
CA LEU A 202 -0.14 18.87 14.43
C LEU A 202 -1.51 18.35 14.91
N VAL A 203 -2.39 17.93 13.98
CA VAL A 203 -3.71 17.38 14.31
C VAL A 203 -3.58 16.09 15.12
N LEU A 204 -2.71 15.16 14.69
CA LEU A 204 -2.49 13.90 15.40
C LEU A 204 -1.87 14.12 16.80
N SER A 205 -0.94 15.06 16.92
CA SER A 205 -0.36 15.44 18.23
C SER A 205 -1.42 16.03 19.15
N PHE A 206 -2.33 16.86 18.63
CA PHE A 206 -3.46 17.40 19.38
C PHE A 206 -4.38 16.29 19.89
N ILE A 207 -4.71 15.29 19.05
CA ILE A 207 -5.52 14.13 19.43
C ILE A 207 -4.83 13.34 20.55
N ILE A 208 -3.53 13.05 20.40
CA ILE A 208 -2.74 12.31 21.40
C ILE A 208 -2.76 13.04 22.75
N LEU A 209 -2.42 14.32 22.76
CA LEU A 209 -2.39 15.13 23.99
C LEU A 209 -3.77 15.19 24.65
N SER A 210 -4.82 15.41 23.85
CA SER A 210 -6.20 15.44 24.34
C SER A 210 -6.63 14.11 24.95
N GLY A 211 -6.25 12.99 24.32
CA GLY A 211 -6.56 11.65 24.79
C GLY A 211 -5.90 11.33 26.14
N PHE A 212 -4.67 11.76 26.36
CA PHE A 212 -4.01 11.60 27.67
C PHE A 212 -4.57 12.51 28.75
N ILE A 213 -5.09 13.69 28.41
CA ILE A 213 -5.70 14.63 29.39
C ILE A 213 -7.11 14.18 29.78
N LYS A 214 -7.91 13.71 28.81
CA LYS A 214 -9.33 13.41 28.98
C LYS A 214 -9.65 11.90 29.00
N GLY A 215 -8.67 11.06 28.75
CA GLY A 215 -8.84 9.61 28.73
C GLY A 215 -9.06 9.03 30.12
N ASP A 216 -9.86 7.97 30.19
CA ASP A 216 -10.13 7.21 31.41
C ASP A 216 -9.50 5.80 31.27
N LEU A 217 -8.62 5.44 32.22
CA LEU A 217 -8.02 4.11 32.30
C LEU A 217 -9.05 3.00 32.57
N HIS A 218 -10.25 3.35 33.03
CA HIS A 218 -11.36 2.39 33.19
C HIS A 218 -11.74 1.76 31.84
N ASN A 219 -11.64 2.50 30.74
CA ASN A 219 -11.94 2.00 29.39
C ASN A 219 -11.04 0.84 28.93
N TRP A 220 -9.90 0.63 29.59
CA TRP A 220 -9.01 -0.51 29.33
C TRP A 220 -9.26 -1.72 30.25
N LYS A 221 -10.13 -1.57 31.25
CA LYS A 221 -10.45 -2.59 32.25
C LYS A 221 -11.92 -3.00 32.22
N LEU A 222 -12.64 -2.70 31.13
CA LEU A 222 -14.04 -3.02 30.96
C LEU A 222 -14.29 -4.53 31.13
N MET A 223 -15.29 -4.89 31.95
CA MET A 223 -15.72 -6.26 32.16
C MET A 223 -16.99 -6.55 31.36
N GLU A 224 -17.29 -7.84 31.16
CA GLU A 224 -18.48 -8.29 30.45
C GLU A 224 -19.79 -7.72 31.04
N GLN A 225 -19.79 -7.41 32.34
CA GLN A 225 -20.91 -6.77 33.03
C GLN A 225 -21.19 -5.35 32.54
N ASP A 226 -20.18 -4.61 32.11
CA ASP A 226 -20.30 -3.24 31.62
C ASP A 226 -21.00 -3.19 30.26
N TYR A 227 -20.82 -4.24 29.43
CA TYR A 227 -21.51 -4.40 28.13
C TYR A 227 -22.97 -4.78 28.31
N THR A 228 -23.27 -5.72 29.22
CA THR A 228 -24.64 -6.19 29.46
C THR A 228 -25.51 -5.06 29.99
N LEU A 229 -24.97 -4.16 30.80
CA LEU A 229 -25.64 -2.94 31.25
C LEU A 229 -25.88 -1.93 30.12
N ALA A 230 -24.89 -1.75 29.23
CA ALA A 230 -25.01 -0.86 28.09
C ALA A 230 -26.02 -1.38 27.05
N ALA A 231 -26.08 -2.69 26.83
CA ALA A 231 -27.03 -3.34 25.92
C ALA A 231 -28.46 -3.37 26.44
N ALA A 232 -28.64 -3.56 27.75
CA ALA A 232 -29.96 -3.49 28.36
C ALA A 232 -30.63 -2.10 28.17
N GLY A 233 -29.80 -1.04 27.94
CA GLY A 233 -30.27 0.30 27.62
C GLY A 233 -30.54 0.56 26.13
N SER A 234 -29.98 -0.22 25.19
CA SER A 234 -30.04 0.02 23.75
C SER A 234 -30.92 -0.93 22.94
N GLY A 235 -31.42 -2.01 23.54
CA GLY A 235 -32.33 -2.96 22.87
C GLY A 235 -31.67 -3.93 21.85
N ASP A 236 -30.38 -3.82 21.60
CA ASP A 236 -29.62 -4.63 20.64
C ASP A 236 -28.84 -5.77 21.35
N ALA A 237 -29.54 -6.72 21.90
CA ALA A 237 -28.93 -7.87 22.62
C ALA A 237 -28.15 -8.83 21.72
N ASP A 238 -28.48 -8.90 20.42
CA ASP A 238 -27.84 -9.82 19.47
C ASP A 238 -26.43 -9.39 19.03
N SER A 239 -26.08 -8.11 19.16
CA SER A 239 -24.75 -7.59 18.79
C SER A 239 -23.68 -7.80 19.87
N LEU A 240 -24.05 -8.19 21.09
CA LEU A 240 -23.13 -8.34 22.22
C LEU A 240 -22.18 -9.53 22.08
N GLY A 241 -22.63 -10.64 21.48
CA GLY A 241 -21.79 -11.83 21.26
C GLY A 241 -20.57 -11.56 20.36
N LEU A 242 -20.63 -10.49 19.56
CA LEU A 242 -19.58 -10.08 18.64
C LEU A 242 -18.51 -9.17 19.28
N LEU A 243 -18.68 -8.73 20.54
CA LEU A 243 -17.81 -7.73 21.19
C LEU A 243 -16.71 -8.34 22.08
N GLY A 244 -16.57 -9.66 22.11
CA GLY A 244 -15.50 -10.34 22.84
C GLY A 244 -15.72 -10.49 24.36
N SER A 245 -14.71 -11.01 25.05
CA SER A 245 -14.78 -11.38 26.49
C SER A 245 -14.45 -10.23 27.47
N GLY A 246 -14.22 -9.02 26.98
CA GLY A 246 -13.83 -7.89 27.83
C GLY A 246 -12.33 -7.82 28.19
N GLY A 247 -11.97 -6.83 29.01
CA GLY A 247 -10.59 -6.60 29.41
C GLY A 247 -9.74 -5.91 28.36
N PHE A 248 -8.41 -6.02 28.50
CA PHE A 248 -7.46 -5.40 27.58
C PHE A 248 -7.37 -6.13 26.23
N VAL A 249 -7.58 -7.43 26.18
CA VAL A 249 -7.53 -8.28 24.96
C VAL A 249 -8.84 -9.03 24.78
N PRO A 250 -9.92 -8.34 24.38
CA PRO A 250 -11.26 -8.94 24.35
C PRO A 250 -11.42 -10.06 23.31
N PHE A 251 -10.63 -10.04 22.23
CA PHE A 251 -10.75 -10.99 21.11
C PHE A 251 -9.67 -12.07 21.08
N GLY A 252 -8.86 -12.20 22.13
CA GLY A 252 -7.84 -13.25 22.24
C GLY A 252 -6.73 -13.17 21.17
N PHE A 253 -6.07 -14.31 20.94
CA PHE A 253 -4.93 -14.40 20.02
C PHE A 253 -5.35 -14.34 18.54
N ASP A 254 -6.51 -14.86 18.19
CA ASP A 254 -7.01 -14.85 16.81
C ASP A 254 -7.30 -13.42 16.34
N GLY A 255 -7.85 -12.60 17.22
CA GLY A 255 -7.98 -11.16 16.98
C GLY A 255 -6.63 -10.47 16.72
N ILE A 256 -5.57 -10.87 17.46
CA ILE A 256 -4.24 -10.29 17.27
C ILE A 256 -3.74 -10.50 15.84
N LEU A 257 -3.91 -11.69 15.30
CA LEU A 257 -3.42 -12.02 13.95
C LEU A 257 -4.22 -11.29 12.87
N GLN A 258 -5.56 -11.31 12.99
CA GLN A 258 -6.45 -10.61 12.05
C GLN A 258 -6.24 -9.10 12.09
N GLY A 259 -6.18 -8.50 13.28
CA GLY A 259 -5.97 -7.06 13.44
C GLY A 259 -4.59 -6.60 12.97
N ALA A 260 -3.55 -7.41 13.17
CA ALA A 260 -2.22 -7.11 12.63
C ALA A 260 -2.21 -7.11 11.10
N ALA A 261 -2.95 -8.01 10.46
CA ALA A 261 -3.10 -8.05 9.01
C ALA A 261 -3.79 -6.78 8.48
N THR A 262 -4.84 -6.31 9.12
CA THR A 262 -5.54 -5.07 8.77
C THR A 262 -4.66 -3.85 9.06
N CYS A 263 -3.99 -3.80 10.21
CA CYS A 263 -3.09 -2.70 10.59
C CYS A 263 -1.82 -2.59 9.72
N PHE A 264 -1.47 -3.62 8.95
CA PHE A 264 -0.35 -3.58 8.00
C PHE A 264 -0.46 -2.38 7.05
N TYR A 265 -1.66 -2.06 6.59
CA TYR A 265 -1.91 -0.93 5.70
C TYR A 265 -1.48 0.41 6.30
N ALA A 266 -1.61 0.61 7.61
CA ALA A 266 -1.26 1.86 8.28
C ALA A 266 0.24 2.23 8.11
N PHE A 267 1.09 1.24 7.85
CA PHE A 267 2.53 1.44 7.66
C PHE A 267 2.98 1.34 6.20
N VAL A 268 2.05 1.13 5.26
CA VAL A 268 2.34 1.06 3.83
C VAL A 268 2.59 2.48 3.29
N GLY A 269 3.82 2.79 2.96
CA GLY A 269 4.21 4.13 2.48
C GLY A 269 5.70 4.19 2.17
N PHE A 270 6.48 3.25 2.72
CA PHE A 270 7.92 3.16 2.51
C PHE A 270 8.31 2.97 1.03
N ALA A 271 7.46 2.36 0.20
CA ALA A 271 7.70 2.22 -1.23
C ALA A 271 7.85 3.58 -1.95
N HIS A 272 7.16 4.62 -1.47
CA HIS A 272 7.26 5.97 -2.00
C HIS A 272 8.58 6.62 -1.63
N ILE A 273 9.10 6.39 -0.41
CA ILE A 273 10.43 6.82 0.00
C ILE A 273 11.48 6.23 -0.94
N VAL A 274 11.37 4.94 -1.21
CA VAL A 274 12.30 4.20 -2.07
C VAL A 274 12.28 4.73 -3.51
N ASN A 275 11.10 4.98 -4.06
CA ASN A 275 10.96 5.55 -5.41
C ASN A 275 11.50 6.97 -5.50
N ALA A 276 11.16 7.84 -4.56
CA ALA A 276 11.63 9.23 -4.52
C ALA A 276 13.13 9.32 -4.21
N GLY A 277 13.65 8.40 -3.40
CA GLY A 277 15.02 8.36 -2.93
C GLY A 277 16.06 8.20 -4.03
N ARG A 278 15.66 7.77 -5.23
CA ARG A 278 16.54 7.72 -6.41
C ARG A 278 17.03 9.11 -6.84
N LYS A 279 16.23 10.15 -6.58
CA LYS A 279 16.57 11.56 -6.83
C LYS A 279 17.35 12.17 -5.65
N ALA A 280 17.69 11.39 -4.63
CA ALA A 280 18.44 11.88 -3.48
C ALA A 280 19.93 12.06 -3.80
N ARG A 281 20.56 12.97 -3.06
CA ARG A 281 21.99 13.28 -3.19
C ARG A 281 22.88 12.08 -2.93
N ASN A 282 22.52 11.26 -1.91
CA ASN A 282 23.20 10.02 -1.53
C ASN A 282 22.18 8.89 -1.30
N PRO A 283 21.66 8.23 -2.36
CA PRO A 283 20.59 7.24 -2.24
C PRO A 283 20.90 6.10 -1.26
N GLN A 284 22.16 5.62 -1.25
CA GLN A 284 22.59 4.48 -0.42
C GLN A 284 22.43 4.74 1.09
N TRP A 285 22.58 5.98 1.55
CA TRP A 285 22.44 6.38 2.95
C TRP A 285 21.09 7.01 3.25
N SER A 286 20.61 7.85 2.33
CA SER A 286 19.38 8.62 2.55
C SER A 286 18.14 7.74 2.54
N ILE A 287 18.07 6.70 1.69
CA ILE A 287 16.89 5.82 1.62
C ILE A 287 16.72 4.99 2.89
N PRO A 288 17.72 4.19 3.36
CA PRO A 288 17.57 3.42 4.59
C PRO A 288 17.24 4.29 5.79
N LEU A 289 17.96 5.40 5.93
CA LEU A 289 17.78 6.33 7.04
C LEU A 289 16.38 6.96 7.05
N ALA A 290 15.90 7.39 5.88
CA ALA A 290 14.56 7.96 5.75
C ALA A 290 13.46 6.92 6.07
N VAL A 291 13.60 5.68 5.61
CA VAL A 291 12.66 4.60 5.92
C VAL A 291 12.61 4.34 7.42
N MET A 292 13.77 4.21 8.08
CA MET A 292 13.82 3.95 9.52
C MET A 292 13.23 5.09 10.35
N ILE A 293 13.56 6.34 10.03
CA ILE A 293 13.05 7.52 10.76
C ILE A 293 11.54 7.64 10.56
N SER A 294 11.06 7.57 9.30
CA SER A 294 9.62 7.67 8.99
C SER A 294 8.83 6.56 9.67
N PHE A 295 9.37 5.34 9.65
CA PHE A 295 8.74 4.19 10.30
C PHE A 295 8.62 4.38 11.81
N PHE A 296 9.70 4.82 12.47
CA PHE A 296 9.71 5.04 13.92
C PHE A 296 8.73 6.13 14.35
N ILE A 297 8.70 7.26 13.62
CA ILE A 297 7.74 8.35 13.88
C ILE A 297 6.30 7.87 13.64
N CYS A 298 6.06 7.17 12.53
CA CYS A 298 4.74 6.62 12.22
C CYS A 298 4.27 5.65 13.31
N PHE A 299 5.14 4.76 13.77
CA PHE A 299 4.83 3.83 14.86
C PHE A 299 4.44 4.55 16.15
N LEU A 300 5.22 5.56 16.57
CA LEU A 300 4.91 6.35 17.77
C LEU A 300 3.58 7.08 17.65
N VAL A 301 3.30 7.66 16.49
CA VAL A 301 2.05 8.40 16.25
C VAL A 301 0.85 7.45 16.23
N CYS A 302 0.93 6.33 15.50
CA CYS A 302 -0.12 5.31 15.46
C CYS A 302 -0.42 4.75 16.86
N PHE A 303 0.63 4.43 17.61
CA PHE A 303 0.53 3.99 19.00
C PHE A 303 -0.18 5.04 19.86
N GLY A 304 0.26 6.29 19.79
CA GLY A 304 -0.30 7.38 20.59
C GLY A 304 -1.76 7.66 20.26
N VAL A 305 -2.13 7.70 18.98
CA VAL A 305 -3.52 7.95 18.54
C VAL A 305 -4.43 6.79 18.94
N SER A 306 -3.98 5.55 18.78
CA SER A 306 -4.75 4.37 19.17
C SER A 306 -4.97 4.30 20.69
N ALA A 307 -3.94 4.61 21.46
CA ALA A 307 -4.05 4.71 22.92
C ALA A 307 -5.01 5.85 23.32
N ALA A 308 -4.89 7.02 22.71
CA ALA A 308 -5.77 8.16 22.97
C ALA A 308 -7.23 7.82 22.68
N LEU A 309 -7.52 7.22 21.52
CA LEU A 309 -8.89 6.86 21.13
C LEU A 309 -9.51 5.85 22.11
N THR A 310 -8.79 4.78 22.44
CA THR A 310 -9.30 3.73 23.35
C THR A 310 -9.34 4.15 24.81
N LEU A 311 -8.62 5.20 25.21
CA LEU A 311 -8.77 5.83 26.53
C LEU A 311 -9.95 6.78 26.57
N MET A 312 -10.24 7.52 25.48
CA MET A 312 -11.33 8.48 25.41
C MET A 312 -12.70 7.80 25.30
N VAL A 313 -12.79 6.69 24.57
CA VAL A 313 -14.07 6.03 24.24
C VAL A 313 -13.95 4.54 24.51
N PRO A 314 -14.93 3.92 25.19
CA PRO A 314 -15.07 2.47 25.27
C PRO A 314 -15.09 1.89 23.85
N TYR A 315 -14.29 0.85 23.58
CA TYR A 315 -14.08 0.36 22.21
C TYR A 315 -15.38 -0.06 21.50
N TYR A 316 -16.38 -0.56 22.21
CA TYR A 316 -17.67 -0.96 21.65
C TYR A 316 -18.56 0.22 21.19
N LEU A 317 -18.29 1.43 21.68
CA LEU A 317 -19.00 2.67 21.28
C LEU A 317 -18.28 3.43 20.16
N ILE A 318 -17.10 2.98 19.72
CA ILE A 318 -16.37 3.64 18.65
C ILE A 318 -17.17 3.59 17.35
N GLN A 319 -17.33 4.73 16.71
CA GLN A 319 -17.95 4.83 15.39
C GLN A 319 -16.91 4.52 14.30
N LEU A 320 -17.32 3.72 13.29
CA LEU A 320 -16.41 3.20 12.29
C LEU A 320 -15.90 4.25 11.31
N GLU A 321 -16.82 5.08 10.85
CA GLU A 321 -16.58 5.95 9.70
C GLU A 321 -15.90 7.28 10.06
N SER A 322 -16.09 7.78 11.30
CA SER A 322 -15.47 9.01 11.80
C SER A 322 -15.02 8.91 13.26
N PRO A 323 -14.13 7.96 13.60
CA PRO A 323 -13.84 7.62 15.00
C PRO A 323 -13.21 8.76 15.80
N LEU A 324 -12.29 9.52 15.19
CA LEU A 324 -11.54 10.55 15.91
C LEU A 324 -12.38 11.79 16.25
N PRO A 325 -13.15 12.41 15.34
CA PRO A 325 -14.02 13.52 15.71
C PRO A 325 -15.11 13.13 16.73
N GLN A 326 -15.67 11.93 16.63
CA GLN A 326 -16.71 11.45 17.55
C GLN A 326 -16.19 11.17 18.96
N ALA A 327 -14.92 10.79 19.10
CA ALA A 327 -14.30 10.64 20.41
C ALA A 327 -14.34 11.93 21.23
N PHE A 328 -14.20 13.09 20.58
CA PHE A 328 -14.30 14.39 21.26
C PHE A 328 -15.72 14.74 21.71
N VAL A 329 -16.73 14.31 20.97
CA VAL A 329 -18.14 14.44 21.39
C VAL A 329 -18.40 13.61 22.64
N TYR A 330 -17.93 12.36 22.67
CA TYR A 330 -18.09 11.47 23.81
C TYR A 330 -17.49 12.03 25.10
N VAL A 331 -16.33 12.67 25.01
CA VAL A 331 -15.64 13.29 26.16
C VAL A 331 -16.24 14.65 26.53
N GLY A 332 -17.26 15.14 25.79
CA GLY A 332 -17.91 16.42 26.04
C GLY A 332 -17.11 17.64 25.59
N TRP A 333 -16.21 17.47 24.58
CA TRP A 333 -15.38 18.57 24.08
C TRP A 333 -15.76 18.95 22.64
N GLU A 334 -16.97 19.46 22.49
CA GLU A 334 -17.57 19.74 21.17
C GLU A 334 -16.76 20.70 20.30
N SER A 335 -16.13 21.73 20.88
CA SER A 335 -15.28 22.64 20.09
C SER A 335 -14.10 21.95 19.43
N ALA A 336 -13.51 20.95 20.10
CA ALA A 336 -12.40 20.18 19.56
C ALA A 336 -12.85 19.23 18.42
N LYS A 337 -14.10 18.75 18.42
CA LYS A 337 -14.69 17.98 17.31
C LYS A 337 -14.50 18.70 15.98
N TYR A 338 -14.86 20.00 15.93
CA TYR A 338 -14.79 20.78 14.69
C TYR A 338 -13.34 20.94 14.20
N VAL A 339 -12.40 21.21 15.12
CA VAL A 339 -10.97 21.34 14.77
C VAL A 339 -10.42 20.04 14.19
N VAL A 340 -10.71 18.92 14.86
CA VAL A 340 -10.24 17.60 14.41
C VAL A 340 -10.93 17.18 13.13
N ALA A 341 -12.24 17.41 12.98
CA ALA A 341 -12.98 17.06 11.77
C ALA A 341 -12.46 17.83 10.54
N VAL A 342 -12.28 19.15 10.65
CA VAL A 342 -11.72 19.97 9.56
C VAL A 342 -10.30 19.53 9.22
N GLY A 343 -9.45 19.28 10.23
CA GLY A 343 -8.11 18.73 10.03
C GLY A 343 -8.14 17.39 9.29
N THR A 344 -8.98 16.46 9.72
CA THR A 344 -9.18 15.15 9.10
C THR A 344 -9.63 15.29 7.63
N LEU A 345 -10.61 16.15 7.35
CA LEU A 345 -11.09 16.39 5.98
C LEU A 345 -9.99 16.91 5.06
N CYS A 346 -9.17 17.85 5.52
CA CYS A 346 -8.04 18.37 4.75
C CYS A 346 -7.02 17.28 4.44
N ILE A 347 -6.70 16.43 5.42
CA ILE A 347 -5.70 15.38 5.29
C ILE A 347 -6.21 14.25 4.39
N LEU A 348 -7.46 13.81 4.57
CA LEU A 348 -8.07 12.78 3.71
C LEU A 348 -8.17 13.26 2.26
N LEU A 349 -8.52 14.53 2.02
CA LEU A 349 -8.57 15.10 0.67
C LEU A 349 -7.18 15.09 0.01
N TYR A 350 -6.16 15.47 0.76
CA TYR A 350 -4.78 15.45 0.26
C TYR A 350 -4.28 14.02 0.00
N SER A 351 -4.54 13.09 0.92
CA SER A 351 -4.22 11.67 0.75
C SER A 351 -4.92 11.06 -0.46
N LEU A 352 -6.17 11.46 -0.71
CA LEU A 352 -6.95 11.03 -1.87
C LEU A 352 -6.30 11.47 -3.18
N LEU A 353 -5.86 12.72 -3.28
CA LEU A 353 -5.12 13.23 -4.44
C LEU A 353 -3.80 12.48 -4.66
N SER A 354 -3.04 12.25 -3.59
CA SER A 354 -1.75 11.55 -3.65
C SER A 354 -1.90 10.11 -4.15
N ILE A 355 -2.87 9.36 -3.61
CA ILE A 355 -3.09 7.96 -4.01
C ILE A 355 -3.61 7.85 -5.45
N MET A 356 -4.48 8.76 -5.88
CA MET A 356 -4.98 8.80 -7.27
C MET A 356 -3.86 9.12 -8.27
N PHE A 357 -2.91 9.97 -7.91
CA PHE A 357 -1.74 10.26 -8.73
C PHE A 357 -0.86 9.01 -8.92
N ILE A 358 -0.59 8.28 -7.85
CA ILE A 358 0.19 7.03 -7.89
C ILE A 358 -0.53 5.96 -8.72
N MET A 359 -1.85 5.86 -8.57
CA MET A 359 -2.70 4.96 -9.35
C MET A 359 -2.61 5.25 -10.85
N ALA A 360 -2.64 6.52 -11.23
CA ALA A 360 -2.51 6.94 -12.63
C ALA A 360 -1.11 6.61 -13.19
N GLN A 361 -0.05 6.84 -12.42
CA GLN A 361 1.32 6.50 -12.83
C GLN A 361 1.50 5.00 -13.04
N LEU A 362 0.98 4.17 -12.14
CA LEU A 362 1.06 2.71 -12.25
C LEU A 362 0.28 2.22 -13.48
N THR A 363 -0.93 2.74 -13.69
CA THR A 363 -1.77 2.40 -14.86
C THR A 363 -1.06 2.74 -16.16
N TYR A 364 -0.44 3.93 -16.24
CA TYR A 364 0.33 4.35 -17.40
C TYR A 364 1.55 3.46 -17.64
N ALA A 365 2.32 3.13 -16.61
CA ALA A 365 3.49 2.28 -16.72
C ALA A 365 3.14 0.88 -17.24
N MET A 366 2.09 0.26 -16.69
CA MET A 366 1.61 -1.04 -17.13
C MET A 366 1.06 -1.02 -18.56
N ALA A 367 0.36 0.04 -18.95
CA ALA A 367 -0.17 0.21 -20.31
C ALA A 367 0.95 0.45 -21.33
N LYS A 368 1.97 1.24 -20.98
CA LYS A 368 3.16 1.48 -21.81
C LYS A 368 3.94 0.19 -22.05
N ASP A 369 4.05 -0.66 -21.05
CA ASP A 369 4.70 -1.96 -21.14
C ASP A 369 3.84 -3.03 -21.86
N GLY A 370 2.60 -2.69 -22.24
CA GLY A 370 1.69 -3.57 -22.97
C GLY A 370 1.02 -4.66 -22.13
N LEU A 371 1.01 -4.49 -20.80
CA LEU A 371 0.31 -5.39 -19.87
C LEU A 371 -1.16 -5.01 -19.69
N LEU A 372 -1.49 -3.75 -19.90
CA LEU A 372 -2.85 -3.24 -20.02
C LEU A 372 -3.13 -2.75 -21.44
N PHE A 373 -4.38 -2.37 -21.71
CA PHE A 373 -4.76 -1.81 -23.00
C PHE A 373 -3.92 -0.58 -23.33
N ARG A 374 -3.24 -0.58 -24.48
CA ARG A 374 -2.36 0.52 -24.91
C ARG A 374 -3.05 1.87 -25.01
N GLY A 375 -4.37 1.89 -25.21
CA GLY A 375 -5.19 3.10 -25.19
C GLY A 375 -5.12 3.86 -23.87
N LEU A 376 -4.84 3.19 -22.73
CA LEU A 376 -4.66 3.83 -21.44
C LEU A 376 -3.37 4.65 -21.37
N ALA A 377 -2.36 4.33 -22.18
CA ALA A 377 -1.12 5.09 -22.28
C ALA A 377 -1.19 6.22 -23.31
N TRP A 378 -2.37 6.46 -23.91
CA TRP A 378 -2.52 7.48 -24.93
C TRP A 378 -2.35 8.89 -24.31
N ILE A 379 -1.40 9.62 -24.86
CA ILE A 379 -1.16 11.02 -24.54
C ILE A 379 -1.65 11.83 -25.75
N PRO A 380 -2.55 12.80 -25.58
CA PRO A 380 -2.98 13.65 -26.68
C PRO A 380 -1.76 14.41 -27.22
N ALA A 381 -1.44 14.20 -28.50
CA ALA A 381 -0.41 14.98 -29.15
C ALA A 381 -0.83 16.46 -29.18
N PRO A 382 0.11 17.42 -29.05
CA PRO A 382 -0.18 18.84 -29.25
C PRO A 382 -0.61 19.01 -30.72
N THR A 383 -1.90 19.01 -30.95
CA THR A 383 -2.45 19.18 -32.30
C THR A 383 -2.29 20.64 -32.72
N ASN A 384 -1.45 20.88 -33.71
CA ASN A 384 -1.53 22.06 -34.56
C ASN A 384 -2.80 22.04 -35.45
N ALA A 385 -3.83 21.32 -35.04
CA ALA A 385 -5.04 21.15 -35.81
C ALA A 385 -5.88 22.43 -35.81
N ARG A 386 -5.93 23.05 -36.96
CA ARG A 386 -7.06 23.86 -37.40
C ARG A 386 -8.32 23.00 -37.31
N THR A 387 -9.03 23.05 -36.22
CA THR A 387 -10.33 22.37 -36.11
C THR A 387 -11.37 23.39 -35.64
N ASP A 388 -12.53 23.36 -36.30
CA ASP A 388 -13.69 24.23 -36.10
C ASP A 388 -14.46 23.92 -34.79
N ALA A 389 -13.78 23.52 -33.72
CA ALA A 389 -14.38 23.26 -32.42
C ALA A 389 -14.62 24.56 -31.63
N PRO A 390 -15.64 24.66 -30.78
CA PRO A 390 -15.94 25.84 -29.99
C PRO A 390 -14.77 26.19 -29.06
N THR A 391 -14.59 27.48 -28.79
CA THR A 391 -13.43 28.06 -28.13
C THR A 391 -13.10 27.42 -26.78
N ASP A 392 -14.11 27.07 -26.00
CA ASP A 392 -13.98 26.47 -24.67
C ASP A 392 -13.42 25.05 -24.72
N ALA A 393 -13.91 24.24 -25.67
CA ALA A 393 -13.38 22.88 -25.90
C ALA A 393 -11.93 22.91 -26.41
N ARG A 394 -11.54 23.94 -27.19
CA ARG A 394 -10.14 24.14 -27.63
C ARG A 394 -9.20 24.46 -26.50
N ILE A 395 -9.63 25.28 -25.54
CA ILE A 395 -8.82 25.63 -24.36
C ILE A 395 -8.56 24.37 -23.54
N ILE A 396 -9.60 23.57 -23.24
CA ILE A 396 -9.48 22.33 -22.49
C ILE A 396 -8.56 21.33 -23.19
N VAL A 397 -8.79 21.04 -24.47
CA VAL A 397 -7.96 20.11 -25.27
C VAL A 397 -6.53 20.60 -25.39
N ARG A 398 -6.31 21.92 -25.57
CA ARG A 398 -4.98 22.51 -25.65
C ARG A 398 -4.26 22.44 -24.30
N THR A 399 -4.94 22.70 -23.20
CA THR A 399 -4.39 22.58 -21.84
C THR A 399 -4.00 21.12 -21.57
N ILE A 400 -4.85 20.18 -21.90
CA ILE A 400 -4.61 18.73 -21.75
C ILE A 400 -3.43 18.27 -22.63
N ALA A 401 -3.35 18.74 -23.90
CA ALA A 401 -2.23 18.42 -24.81
C ALA A 401 -0.89 19.01 -24.35
N LEU A 402 -0.92 20.18 -23.73
CA LEU A 402 0.28 20.84 -23.17
C LEU A 402 0.77 20.15 -21.88
N THR A 403 -0.11 19.46 -21.16
CA THR A 403 0.25 18.80 -19.89
C THR A 403 0.99 17.48 -20.09
N GLY A 404 0.86 16.83 -21.25
CA GLY A 404 1.52 15.54 -21.53
C GLY A 404 1.06 14.38 -20.61
N ASN A 405 -0.07 14.51 -19.91
CA ASN A 405 -0.60 13.48 -19.03
C ASN A 405 -1.42 12.44 -19.81
N PRO A 406 -1.30 11.15 -19.45
CA PRO A 406 -2.12 10.09 -20.01
C PRO A 406 -3.54 10.16 -19.40
N ILE A 407 -4.44 10.91 -20.01
CA ILE A 407 -5.80 11.18 -19.49
C ILE A 407 -6.54 9.88 -19.17
N MET A 408 -6.48 8.91 -20.08
CA MET A 408 -7.18 7.64 -19.91
C MET A 408 -6.65 6.84 -18.72
N ALA A 409 -5.35 6.96 -18.38
CA ALA A 409 -4.78 6.33 -17.20
C ALA A 409 -5.27 6.96 -15.88
N VAL A 410 -5.78 8.18 -15.92
CA VAL A 410 -6.41 8.85 -14.76
C VAL A 410 -7.91 8.51 -14.71
N PHE A 411 -8.62 8.67 -15.84
CA PHE A 411 -10.08 8.55 -15.87
C PHE A 411 -10.57 7.13 -15.63
N VAL A 412 -9.98 6.12 -16.26
CA VAL A 412 -10.50 4.74 -16.17
C VAL A 412 -10.43 4.20 -14.74
N PRO A 413 -9.27 4.19 -14.05
CA PRO A 413 -9.24 3.72 -12.66
C PRO A 413 -9.96 4.69 -11.70
N GLY A 414 -9.97 6.01 -11.96
CA GLY A 414 -10.71 6.99 -11.17
C GLY A 414 -12.22 6.77 -11.22
N THR A 415 -12.80 6.52 -12.39
CA THR A 415 -14.23 6.19 -12.51
C THR A 415 -14.58 4.85 -11.87
N LEU A 416 -13.70 3.86 -11.96
CA LEU A 416 -13.88 2.58 -11.28
C LEU A 416 -13.88 2.76 -9.74
N ALA A 417 -12.96 3.55 -9.21
CA ALA A 417 -12.91 3.89 -7.78
C ALA A 417 -14.16 4.66 -7.34
N ALA A 418 -14.66 5.59 -8.17
CA ALA A 418 -15.89 6.33 -7.90
C ALA A 418 -17.11 5.42 -7.81
N VAL A 419 -17.24 4.45 -8.73
CA VAL A 419 -18.32 3.45 -8.70
C VAL A 419 -18.19 2.54 -7.48
N MET A 420 -16.99 2.14 -7.11
CA MET A 420 -16.76 1.34 -5.88
C MET A 420 -17.14 2.15 -4.62
N ALA A 421 -16.78 3.42 -4.54
CA ALA A 421 -17.16 4.29 -3.44
C ALA A 421 -18.69 4.47 -3.33
N LEU A 422 -19.40 4.48 -4.45
CA LEU A 422 -20.86 4.58 -4.48
C LEU A 422 -21.57 3.34 -3.95
N LEU A 423 -21.09 2.14 -4.33
CA LEU A 423 -21.84 0.89 -4.19
C LEU A 423 -21.45 0.03 -3.00
N PHE A 424 -20.17 -0.02 -2.61
CA PHE A 424 -19.68 -0.96 -1.59
C PHE A 424 -19.69 -0.34 -0.20
N ASP A 425 -19.91 -1.16 0.81
CA ASP A 425 -19.83 -0.73 2.19
C ASP A 425 -18.39 -0.38 2.61
N PHE A 426 -18.29 0.49 3.63
CA PHE A 426 -16.99 0.98 4.11
C PHE A 426 -16.14 -0.14 4.70
N THR A 427 -16.74 -1.04 5.49
CA THR A 427 -16.05 -2.17 6.14
C THR A 427 -15.51 -3.17 5.12
N ASP A 428 -16.33 -3.51 4.11
CA ASP A 428 -15.91 -4.41 3.03
C ASP A 428 -14.75 -3.83 2.21
N LEU A 429 -14.78 -2.51 1.95
CA LEU A 429 -13.68 -1.82 1.27
C LEU A 429 -12.38 -1.85 2.09
N VAL A 430 -12.45 -1.70 3.41
CA VAL A 430 -11.29 -1.78 4.31
C VAL A 430 -10.67 -3.19 4.29
N ASP A 431 -11.50 -4.22 4.37
CA ASP A 431 -11.05 -5.62 4.36
C ASP A 431 -10.41 -6.00 3.01
N LEU A 432 -11.06 -5.64 1.90
CA LEU A 432 -10.53 -5.85 0.56
C LEU A 432 -9.21 -5.09 0.34
N MET A 433 -9.10 -3.85 0.82
CA MET A 433 -7.89 -3.04 0.74
C MET A 433 -6.75 -3.69 1.51
N SER A 434 -6.99 -4.16 2.72
CA SER A 434 -6.00 -4.80 3.59
C SER A 434 -5.49 -6.10 2.97
N LEU A 435 -6.40 -6.95 2.48
CA LEU A 435 -6.05 -8.20 1.80
C LEU A 435 -5.19 -7.96 0.55
N ARG A 436 -5.58 -6.98 -0.29
CA ARG A 436 -4.85 -6.67 -1.52
C ARG A 436 -3.48 -6.07 -1.27
N SER A 437 -3.35 -5.24 -0.24
CA SER A 437 -2.05 -4.68 0.17
C SER A 437 -1.09 -5.78 0.61
N LEU A 438 -1.51 -6.67 1.50
CA LEU A 438 -0.71 -7.80 1.96
C LEU A 438 -0.25 -8.69 0.81
N LEU A 439 -1.15 -9.04 -0.12
CA LEU A 439 -0.83 -9.86 -1.27
C LEU A 439 0.19 -9.15 -2.18
N ALA A 440 -0.02 -7.88 -2.49
CA ALA A 440 0.88 -7.11 -3.35
C ALA A 440 2.30 -7.02 -2.76
N TYR A 441 2.42 -6.70 -1.49
CA TYR A 441 3.73 -6.58 -0.83
C TYR A 441 4.41 -7.94 -0.63
N SER A 442 3.66 -9.00 -0.38
CA SER A 442 4.20 -10.39 -0.33
C SER A 442 4.80 -10.80 -1.68
N LEU A 443 4.11 -10.50 -2.79
CA LEU A 443 4.61 -10.79 -4.13
C LEU A 443 5.91 -10.02 -4.43
N VAL A 444 5.99 -8.75 -4.04
CA VAL A 444 7.21 -7.96 -4.24
C VAL A 444 8.36 -8.49 -3.37
N THR A 445 8.11 -8.79 -2.10
CA THR A 445 9.12 -9.36 -1.18
C THR A 445 9.64 -10.70 -1.71
N PHE A 446 8.77 -11.54 -2.29
CA PHE A 446 9.19 -12.77 -2.94
C PHE A 446 10.08 -12.50 -4.17
N SER A 447 9.80 -11.46 -4.96
CA SER A 447 10.66 -11.04 -6.07
C SER A 447 12.07 -10.65 -5.61
N VAL A 448 12.19 -10.01 -4.42
CA VAL A 448 13.48 -9.68 -3.80
C VAL A 448 14.26 -10.95 -3.45
N LEU A 449 13.58 -11.92 -2.82
CA LEU A 449 14.18 -13.21 -2.48
C LEU A 449 14.76 -13.90 -3.72
N VAL A 450 13.97 -13.94 -4.81
CA VAL A 450 14.41 -14.52 -6.08
C VAL A 450 15.62 -13.77 -6.66
N LEU A 451 15.62 -12.45 -6.64
CA LEU A 451 16.72 -11.63 -7.14
C LEU A 451 18.02 -11.89 -6.37
N ARG A 452 17.93 -12.01 -5.04
CA ARG A 452 19.09 -12.24 -4.17
C ARG A 452 19.78 -13.58 -4.41
N TYR A 453 18.99 -14.61 -4.70
CA TYR A 453 19.50 -15.97 -4.90
C TYR A 453 19.63 -16.38 -6.39
N GLN A 454 19.46 -15.45 -7.32
CA GLN A 454 19.81 -15.72 -8.72
C GLN A 454 21.33 -15.83 -8.85
N PRO A 455 21.84 -16.94 -9.43
CA PRO A 455 23.27 -17.04 -9.74
C PRO A 455 23.63 -15.88 -10.67
N ALA A 456 24.74 -15.20 -10.38
CA ALA A 456 25.23 -14.13 -11.23
C ALA A 456 25.38 -14.68 -12.66
N GLN A 457 24.53 -14.24 -13.58
CA GLN A 457 24.76 -14.44 -15.00
C GLN A 457 26.02 -13.63 -15.32
N ASN A 458 27.14 -14.31 -15.53
CA ASN A 458 28.34 -13.73 -16.10
C ASN A 458 27.97 -13.18 -17.49
N GLY A 459 27.35 -12.02 -17.52
CA GLY A 459 27.13 -11.21 -18.71
C GLY A 459 28.39 -10.45 -19.03
N SER A 460 29.42 -11.17 -19.39
CA SER A 460 30.53 -10.59 -20.12
C SER A 460 30.84 -11.47 -21.30
N LYS A 461 30.05 -11.36 -22.37
CA LYS A 461 30.68 -11.30 -23.68
C LYS A 461 31.40 -9.94 -23.73
N LYS A 462 32.63 -9.91 -23.21
CA LYS A 462 33.63 -8.98 -23.70
C LYS A 462 33.70 -9.20 -25.20
N GLU A 463 33.35 -8.22 -25.99
CA GLU A 463 33.84 -8.04 -27.34
C GLU A 463 35.34 -8.30 -27.29
N LYS A 464 35.76 -9.38 -27.86
CA LYS A 464 37.13 -9.58 -28.28
C LYS A 464 37.37 -8.62 -29.44
N THR A 465 37.92 -7.47 -29.13
CA THR A 465 38.74 -6.71 -30.06
C THR A 465 40.04 -7.46 -30.17
N GLU A 466 40.31 -7.90 -31.36
CA GLU A 466 41.55 -8.52 -31.78
C GLU A 466 42.73 -7.59 -31.48
N GLU A 467 43.68 -8.09 -30.73
CA GLU A 467 45.07 -7.74 -30.92
C GLU A 467 45.92 -8.94 -30.47
N GLU A 468 46.65 -9.45 -31.45
CA GLU A 468 47.61 -10.53 -31.36
C GLU A 468 48.76 -10.17 -30.41
N THR A 469 49.26 -11.13 -29.63
CA THR A 469 50.63 -11.65 -29.75
C THR A 469 51.06 -12.53 -28.56
N LYS A 470 51.31 -13.82 -28.87
CA LYS A 470 52.37 -14.73 -28.41
C LYS A 470 52.56 -15.15 -26.95
N VAL A 471 52.69 -16.47 -26.89
CA VAL A 471 53.63 -17.35 -26.15
C VAL A 471 53.03 -18.13 -24.99
N GLU A 472 52.87 -19.44 -25.24
CA GLU A 472 52.81 -20.57 -24.28
C GLU A 472 54.04 -20.64 -23.36
N PRO A 473 54.05 -21.38 -22.25
CA PRO A 473 53.95 -22.83 -22.30
C PRO A 473 53.06 -23.50 -21.20
N GLU A 474 52.76 -24.77 -21.53
CA GLU A 474 52.15 -25.83 -20.75
C GLU A 474 52.71 -26.02 -19.34
N VAL A 475 51.84 -26.31 -18.35
CA VAL A 475 52.11 -27.25 -17.25
C VAL A 475 50.82 -27.99 -16.86
N GLU A 476 50.94 -29.27 -16.87
CA GLU A 476 50.18 -30.42 -16.48
C GLU A 476 49.16 -30.35 -15.36
N GLY A 477 48.21 -31.23 -15.54
CA GLY A 477 47.13 -31.77 -14.79
C GLY A 477 47.29 -31.95 -13.26
N GLY A 478 46.19 -31.65 -12.60
CA GLY A 478 45.88 -32.12 -11.24
C GLY A 478 44.44 -32.62 -11.21
N PRO A 479 44.13 -33.63 -10.41
CA PRO A 479 42.94 -34.48 -10.58
C PRO A 479 41.66 -33.82 -10.12
N LEU A 480 40.54 -34.17 -10.81
CA LEU A 480 39.18 -33.92 -10.38
C LEU A 480 38.96 -34.49 -8.96
N GLU A 481 38.90 -33.65 -7.96
CA GLU A 481 38.33 -34.01 -6.68
C GLU A 481 36.79 -34.12 -6.81
N SER A 482 36.32 -35.34 -6.71
CA SER A 482 34.94 -35.71 -6.53
C SER A 482 34.47 -35.17 -5.15
N GLU A 483 33.52 -34.22 -5.17
CA GLU A 483 32.87 -33.76 -3.94
C GLU A 483 32.14 -34.93 -3.26
N PRO A 484 32.31 -35.14 -1.94
CA PRO A 484 31.57 -36.13 -1.18
C PRO A 484 30.10 -35.75 -1.06
N GLU A 485 29.20 -36.72 -1.27
CA GLU A 485 27.78 -36.61 -0.98
C GLU A 485 27.58 -36.20 0.48
N ALA A 486 27.19 -34.93 0.68
CA ALA A 486 26.94 -34.37 1.98
C ALA A 486 25.57 -34.84 2.50
N GLY A 487 25.58 -35.64 3.58
CA GLY A 487 24.38 -36.02 4.32
C GLY A 487 23.60 -34.81 4.84
N THR A 488 22.32 -35.01 5.12
CA THR A 488 21.31 -34.00 5.50
C THR A 488 21.74 -33.05 6.63
N SER A 489 22.64 -33.46 7.52
CA SER A 489 23.19 -32.64 8.60
C SER A 489 24.12 -31.52 8.11
N ASN A 490 24.76 -31.70 6.97
CA ASN A 490 25.65 -30.70 6.39
C ASN A 490 24.90 -29.60 5.63
N ILE A 491 23.67 -29.90 5.16
CA ILE A 491 22.80 -28.94 4.47
C ILE A 491 22.32 -27.84 5.45
N LEU A 492 21.90 -28.22 6.66
CA LEU A 492 21.49 -27.28 7.72
C LEU A 492 22.67 -26.38 8.17
N LYS A 493 23.88 -26.96 8.27
CA LYS A 493 25.09 -26.21 8.63
C LYS A 493 25.52 -25.23 7.54
N SER A 494 25.38 -25.58 6.26
CA SER A 494 25.70 -24.72 5.13
C SER A 494 24.63 -23.60 4.92
N LEU A 495 23.41 -23.80 5.36
CA LEU A 495 22.36 -22.77 5.38
C LEU A 495 22.63 -21.69 6.45
N TRP A 496 23.14 -22.11 7.64
CA TRP A 496 23.42 -21.17 8.75
C TRP A 496 24.78 -20.47 8.61
N PHE A 497 25.77 -21.16 8.04
CA PHE A 497 27.10 -20.65 7.78
C PHE A 497 27.51 -20.93 6.33
N PRO A 498 27.10 -20.09 5.36
CA PRO A 498 27.42 -20.31 3.95
C PRO A 498 28.94 -20.21 3.71
N PRO A 499 29.54 -21.17 3.03
CA PRO A 499 30.98 -21.19 2.76
C PRO A 499 31.43 -20.14 1.73
N SER A 500 30.48 -19.52 1.00
CA SER A 500 30.77 -18.49 0.02
C SER A 500 29.78 -17.33 0.13
N THR A 501 30.26 -16.10 -0.05
CA THR A 501 29.45 -14.87 -0.09
C THR A 501 28.59 -14.75 -1.36
N ASN A 502 28.89 -15.51 -2.41
CA ASN A 502 28.14 -15.50 -3.66
C ASN A 502 27.11 -16.63 -3.70
N PRO A 503 25.86 -16.36 -4.13
CA PRO A 503 24.81 -17.38 -4.20
C PRO A 503 25.18 -18.45 -5.24
N THR A 504 25.22 -19.70 -4.81
CA THR A 504 25.42 -20.86 -5.68
C THR A 504 24.09 -21.36 -6.22
N ARG A 505 24.09 -22.07 -7.36
CA ARG A 505 22.88 -22.63 -7.96
C ARG A 505 22.16 -23.60 -7.01
N LYS A 506 22.91 -24.36 -6.20
CA LYS A 506 22.36 -25.27 -5.18
C LYS A 506 21.69 -24.49 -4.03
N SER A 507 22.30 -23.40 -3.52
CA SER A 507 21.70 -22.60 -2.44
C SER A 507 20.40 -21.92 -2.90
N GLY A 508 20.33 -21.46 -4.15
CA GLY A 508 19.11 -20.91 -4.73
C GLY A 508 17.96 -21.93 -4.78
N GLN A 509 18.24 -23.17 -5.21
CA GLN A 509 17.23 -24.23 -5.26
C GLN A 509 16.69 -24.60 -3.86
N ILE A 510 17.57 -24.66 -2.85
CA ILE A 510 17.16 -24.94 -1.47
C ILE A 510 16.27 -23.82 -0.93
N VAL A 511 16.63 -22.55 -1.13
CA VAL A 511 15.85 -21.41 -0.67
C VAL A 511 14.48 -21.35 -1.35
N TYR A 512 14.40 -21.62 -2.67
CA TYR A 512 13.12 -21.69 -3.37
C TYR A 512 12.27 -22.88 -2.91
N GLY A 513 12.89 -24.01 -2.62
CA GLY A 513 12.21 -25.17 -2.03
C GLY A 513 11.64 -24.87 -0.65
N CYS A 514 12.43 -24.25 0.22
CA CYS A 514 11.96 -23.80 1.55
C CYS A 514 10.84 -22.77 1.46
N ALA A 515 10.98 -21.78 0.57
CA ALA A 515 9.94 -20.75 0.39
C ALA A 515 8.62 -21.35 -0.12
N SER A 516 8.68 -22.28 -1.09
CA SER A 516 7.48 -22.98 -1.58
C SER A 516 6.84 -23.86 -0.51
N LEU A 517 7.63 -24.52 0.32
CA LEU A 517 7.15 -25.32 1.45
C LEU A 517 6.42 -24.43 2.49
N VAL A 518 6.99 -23.28 2.83
CA VAL A 518 6.35 -22.32 3.75
C VAL A 518 5.01 -21.84 3.20
N VAL A 519 4.95 -21.46 1.91
CA VAL A 519 3.68 -21.07 1.27
C VAL A 519 2.66 -22.20 1.32
N LEU A 520 3.06 -23.42 1.04
CA LEU A 520 2.18 -24.59 1.09
C LEU A 520 1.65 -24.83 2.51
N LEU A 521 2.51 -24.75 3.53
CA LEU A 521 2.13 -24.89 4.93
C LEU A 521 1.15 -23.79 5.37
N LEU A 522 1.36 -22.54 4.92
CA LEU A 522 0.44 -21.42 5.20
C LEU A 522 -0.92 -21.64 4.54
N ILE A 523 -0.97 -22.16 3.32
CA ILE A 523 -2.23 -22.52 2.65
C ILE A 523 -2.95 -23.62 3.42
N ILE A 524 -2.25 -24.68 3.82
CA ILE A 524 -2.84 -25.78 4.61
C ILE A 524 -3.36 -25.26 5.95
N LEU A 525 -2.58 -24.43 6.65
CA LEU A 525 -3.00 -23.81 7.91
C LEU A 525 -4.26 -22.95 7.73
N SER A 526 -4.29 -22.13 6.67
CA SER A 526 -5.46 -21.31 6.33
C SER A 526 -6.71 -22.16 6.06
N LEU A 527 -6.56 -23.29 5.38
CA LEU A 527 -7.67 -24.21 5.12
C LEU A 527 -8.16 -24.91 6.40
N ILE A 528 -7.26 -25.24 7.32
CA ILE A 528 -7.61 -25.84 8.62
C ILE A 528 -8.34 -24.83 9.50
N LEU A 529 -7.90 -23.57 9.50
CA LEU A 529 -8.55 -22.50 10.29
C LEU A 529 -9.90 -22.07 9.71
N TYR A 530 -10.16 -22.33 8.44
CA TYR A 530 -11.45 -22.05 7.79
C TYR A 530 -12.52 -23.12 8.08
N GLN A 531 -12.13 -24.33 8.48
CA GLN A 531 -13.05 -25.39 8.93
C GLN A 531 -13.44 -25.24 10.41
#